data_02e4477808ab2fa4559ce89a14d959c6
#
_entry.id   02e4477808ab2fa4559ce89a14d959c6
#
_cell.length_a   1.000
_cell.length_b   1.000
_cell.length_c   1.000
_cell.angle_alpha   90.00
_cell.angle_beta   90.00
_cell.angle_gamma   90.00
#
_symmetry.space_group_name_H-M   'P 1'
#
loop_
_entity.id
_entity.type
_entity.pdbx_description
1 polymer ?
#
loop_
_entity_poly.entity_id
_entity_poly.type
_entity_poly.pdbx_seq_one_letter_code
_entity_poly.pdbx_strand_id
1 'polypeptide(L)'
;YMDMPNVVPQTTTLEALDDKFRLAAEKSLVNYSFFFGATHTNTGMLEQLDPHKVCGVKLFMGSSTGNMLVDREDALRAIFSRSPLLIMTHCEDSSIISANLKSFRERYGDDPDVKYHPAIRNEEACFRSTELAVKLARETGARLHVAHVSTARELSLFRRDPLWDETTGRMKPVTAEACIAHLFYTMNCHSKRFDHSSFFIGHIFWNRCYFRCIHCKILRRCSCRLKSHYF
;
A
#
# COMPACT_ATOMS: atom_id res chain seq x y z
N TYR A 1 -6.09 -4.60 15.80
CA TYR A 1 -5.99 -3.82 14.56
C TYR A 1 -4.65 -3.09 14.45
N MET A 2 -4.28 -2.73 13.23
CA MET A 2 -3.13 -1.88 12.93
C MET A 2 -3.65 -0.68 12.12
N ASP A 3 -3.62 0.52 12.72
CA ASP A 3 -4.25 1.69 12.11
C ASP A 3 -3.24 2.57 11.37
N MET A 4 -3.72 3.21 10.30
CA MET A 4 -2.91 4.03 9.40
C MET A 4 -2.64 5.43 9.98
N PRO A 5 -1.57 6.12 9.53
CA PRO A 5 -1.21 7.43 10.06
C PRO A 5 -1.98 8.61 9.43
N ASN A 6 -2.69 8.39 8.34
CA ASN A 6 -3.41 9.44 7.59
C ASN A 6 -4.78 9.78 8.20
N VAL A 7 -4.83 9.89 9.50
CA VAL A 7 -5.96 10.31 10.32
C VAL A 7 -5.86 11.80 10.69
N VAL A 8 -6.79 12.32 11.48
CA VAL A 8 -6.75 13.71 11.99
C VAL A 8 -6.70 13.70 13.52
N PRO A 9 -5.61 14.17 14.14
CA PRO A 9 -4.36 14.61 13.53
C PRO A 9 -3.55 13.46 12.93
N GLN A 10 -2.68 13.77 11.93
CA GLN A 10 -1.82 12.77 11.31
C GLN A 10 -0.77 12.22 12.30
N THR A 11 -0.51 10.91 12.26
CA THR A 11 0.47 10.25 13.13
C THR A 11 1.89 10.34 12.52
N THR A 12 2.43 11.55 12.43
CA THR A 12 3.74 11.88 11.81
C THR A 12 4.74 12.48 12.78
N THR A 13 4.37 12.58 14.06
CA THR A 13 5.26 12.98 15.16
C THR A 13 5.18 11.95 16.28
N LEU A 14 6.19 11.92 17.15
CA LEU A 14 6.22 11.01 18.30
C LEU A 14 5.10 11.32 19.29
N GLU A 15 4.78 12.61 19.49
CA GLU A 15 3.67 13.03 20.34
C GLU A 15 2.32 12.53 19.82
N ALA A 16 2.04 12.72 18.52
CA ALA A 16 0.80 12.21 17.91
C ALA A 16 0.69 10.67 17.99
N LEU A 17 1.82 9.98 17.91
CA LEU A 17 1.87 8.53 18.09
C LEU A 17 1.57 8.13 19.55
N ASP A 18 2.16 8.80 20.53
CA ASP A 18 1.93 8.55 21.96
C ASP A 18 0.48 8.86 22.35
N ASP A 19 -0.08 9.96 21.84
CA ASP A 19 -1.50 10.32 22.05
C ASP A 19 -2.44 9.23 21.53
N LYS A 20 -2.10 8.68 20.36
CA LYS A 20 -2.88 7.60 19.76
C LYS A 20 -2.80 6.31 20.57
N PHE A 21 -1.64 5.95 21.10
CA PHE A 21 -1.48 4.83 22.02
C PHE A 21 -2.26 5.04 23.32
N ARG A 22 -2.23 6.24 23.88
CA ARG A 22 -2.99 6.59 25.09
C ARG A 22 -4.49 6.47 24.85
N LEU A 23 -4.99 7.03 23.75
CA LEU A 23 -6.40 6.91 23.38
C LEU A 23 -6.83 5.45 23.20
N ALA A 24 -6.02 4.63 22.54
CA ALA A 24 -6.32 3.23 22.34
C ALA A 24 -6.29 2.43 23.65
N ALA A 25 -5.39 2.74 24.57
CA ALA A 25 -5.36 2.11 25.89
C ALA A 25 -6.66 2.34 26.69
N GLU A 26 -7.29 3.51 26.50
CA GLU A 26 -8.57 3.84 27.15
C GLU A 26 -9.79 3.25 26.44
N LYS A 27 -9.75 3.10 25.12
CA LYS A 27 -10.95 2.82 24.30
C LYS A 27 -10.96 1.45 23.64
N SER A 28 -9.81 0.83 23.39
CA SER A 28 -9.75 -0.41 22.61
C SER A 28 -10.10 -1.63 23.45
N LEU A 29 -10.96 -2.48 22.90
CA LEU A 29 -11.32 -3.80 23.47
C LEU A 29 -10.47 -4.95 22.89
N VAL A 30 -9.58 -4.64 21.93
CA VAL A 30 -8.75 -5.63 21.24
C VAL A 30 -7.32 -5.14 21.14
N ASN A 31 -6.38 -6.02 20.84
CA ASN A 31 -4.98 -5.66 20.59
C ASN A 31 -4.85 -4.67 19.46
N TYR A 32 -3.94 -3.72 19.58
CA TYR A 32 -3.73 -2.65 18.64
C TYR A 32 -2.25 -2.32 18.46
N SER A 33 -1.94 -1.75 17.32
CA SER A 33 -0.69 -1.06 17.01
C SER A 33 -0.95 0.01 15.95
N PHE A 34 0.03 0.87 15.69
CA PHE A 34 -0.10 1.99 14.78
C PHE A 34 1.08 2.05 13.81
N PHE A 35 0.79 2.45 12.57
CA PHE A 35 1.82 2.86 11.65
C PHE A 35 2.23 4.30 11.92
N PHE A 36 3.54 4.56 11.92
CA PHE A 36 4.08 5.90 11.91
C PHE A 36 4.19 6.40 10.47
N GLY A 37 3.71 7.59 10.19
CA GLY A 37 3.73 8.18 8.86
C GLY A 37 5.06 8.85 8.54
N ALA A 38 5.79 8.35 7.55
CA ALA A 38 6.97 9.01 7.05
C ALA A 38 6.61 10.23 6.18
N THR A 39 7.43 11.27 6.28
CA THR A 39 7.34 12.52 5.52
C THR A 39 8.72 12.96 5.05
N HIS A 40 8.79 14.02 4.24
CA HIS A 40 10.06 14.62 3.82
C HIS A 40 10.91 15.14 5.00
N THR A 41 10.30 15.43 6.16
CA THR A 41 10.94 16.18 7.26
C THR A 41 11.14 15.40 8.55
N ASN A 42 10.52 14.21 8.70
CA ASN A 42 10.56 13.46 9.96
C ASN A 42 11.46 12.22 9.96
N THR A 43 12.33 12.09 8.96
CA THR A 43 13.21 10.91 8.79
C THR A 43 14.08 10.63 10.03
N GLY A 44 14.51 11.67 10.75
CA GLY A 44 15.28 11.53 12.01
C GLY A 44 14.49 10.95 13.19
N MET A 45 13.16 10.94 13.12
CA MET A 45 12.31 10.32 14.15
C MET A 45 12.17 8.81 13.98
N LEU A 46 12.46 8.28 12.78
CA LEU A 46 12.26 6.85 12.47
C LEU A 46 13.13 5.95 13.36
N GLU A 47 14.34 6.38 13.69
CA GLU A 47 15.29 5.64 14.54
C GLU A 47 14.86 5.59 16.01
N GLN A 48 13.91 6.44 16.43
CA GLN A 48 13.38 6.52 17.79
C GLN A 48 12.12 5.66 17.99
N LEU A 49 11.61 5.04 16.93
CA LEU A 49 10.41 4.21 16.99
C LEU A 49 10.71 2.89 17.72
N ASP A 50 9.90 2.57 18.71
CA ASP A 50 9.99 1.31 19.44
C ASP A 50 9.43 0.14 18.61
N PRO A 51 10.27 -0.84 18.19
CA PRO A 51 9.84 -1.96 17.37
C PRO A 51 8.90 -2.94 18.10
N HIS A 52 8.78 -2.85 19.42
CA HIS A 52 7.86 -3.67 20.20
C HIS A 52 6.45 -3.08 20.29
N LYS A 53 6.29 -1.80 19.93
CA LYS A 53 5.00 -1.08 19.98
C LYS A 53 4.48 -0.72 18.60
N VAL A 54 5.35 -0.21 17.72
CA VAL A 54 4.99 0.32 16.39
C VAL A 54 5.07 -0.78 15.35
N CYS A 55 3.96 -1.05 14.66
CA CYS A 55 3.90 -2.15 13.69
C CYS A 55 4.69 -1.87 12.39
N GLY A 56 4.97 -0.61 12.07
CA GLY A 56 5.74 -0.25 10.90
C GLY A 56 5.69 1.24 10.58
N VAL A 57 6.41 1.60 9.54
CA VAL A 57 6.41 2.94 8.94
C VAL A 57 5.53 2.91 7.71
N LYS A 58 4.54 3.79 7.63
CA LYS A 58 3.72 3.99 6.42
C LYS A 58 4.32 5.08 5.57
N LEU A 59 4.53 4.77 4.29
CA LEU A 59 5.10 5.66 3.29
C LEU A 59 4.14 5.80 2.11
N PHE A 60 3.80 7.01 1.75
CA PHE A 60 2.99 7.33 0.58
C PHE A 60 3.90 7.84 -0.54
N MET A 61 4.17 6.97 -1.51
CA MET A 61 4.93 7.31 -2.73
C MET A 61 4.04 7.80 -3.86
N GLY A 62 2.75 7.98 -3.60
CA GLY A 62 1.71 8.49 -4.47
C GLY A 62 0.69 9.29 -3.70
N SER A 63 -0.47 9.55 -4.28
CA SER A 63 -1.54 10.36 -3.69
C SER A 63 -1.73 10.11 -2.19
N SER A 64 -1.66 11.17 -1.41
CA SER A 64 -1.87 11.13 0.03
C SER A 64 -2.62 12.37 0.50
N THR A 65 -3.17 12.31 1.71
CA THR A 65 -3.78 13.45 2.38
C THR A 65 -2.72 14.28 3.11
N GLY A 66 -2.88 15.60 3.09
CA GLY A 66 -1.97 16.53 3.77
C GLY A 66 -0.55 16.48 3.19
N ASN A 67 0.46 16.46 4.06
CA ASN A 67 1.87 16.54 3.72
C ASN A 67 2.60 15.18 3.72
N MET A 68 1.87 14.08 3.63
CA MET A 68 2.45 12.73 3.73
C MET A 68 2.97 12.16 2.40
N LEU A 69 2.79 12.85 1.28
CA LEU A 69 3.39 12.45 0.02
C LEU A 69 4.92 12.59 0.09
N VAL A 70 5.63 11.52 -0.25
CA VAL A 70 7.10 11.52 -0.42
C VAL A 70 7.42 11.00 -1.81
N ASP A 71 7.82 11.90 -2.69
CA ASP A 71 8.07 11.64 -4.11
C ASP A 71 9.52 11.91 -4.56
N ARG A 72 10.32 12.52 -3.69
CA ARG A 72 11.74 12.78 -3.96
C ARG A 72 12.58 11.55 -3.61
N GLU A 73 13.41 11.10 -4.57
CA GLU A 73 14.22 9.89 -4.42
C GLU A 73 15.23 9.98 -3.25
N ASP A 74 15.80 11.14 -2.97
CA ASP A 74 16.71 11.36 -1.86
C ASP A 74 16.02 11.14 -0.50
N ALA A 75 14.80 11.66 -0.34
CA ALA A 75 13.99 11.46 0.86
C ALA A 75 13.54 10.00 1.00
N LEU A 76 13.10 9.38 -0.11
CA LEU A 76 12.75 7.95 -0.13
C LEU A 76 13.94 7.10 0.31
N ARG A 77 15.12 7.32 -0.28
CA ARG A 77 16.36 6.62 0.08
C ARG A 77 16.73 6.80 1.55
N ALA A 78 16.58 8.01 2.08
CA ALA A 78 16.83 8.27 3.50
C ALA A 78 15.86 7.52 4.41
N ILE A 79 14.56 7.45 4.07
CA ILE A 79 13.56 6.69 4.82
C ILE A 79 13.88 5.19 4.80
N PHE A 80 14.17 4.62 3.62
CA PHE A 80 14.51 3.22 3.48
C PHE A 80 15.81 2.85 4.22
N SER A 81 16.80 3.74 4.26
CA SER A 81 18.07 3.49 4.94
C SER A 81 17.98 3.59 6.47
N ARG A 82 17.05 4.41 7.00
CA ARG A 82 16.99 4.72 8.44
C ARG A 82 15.87 4.00 9.18
N SER A 83 14.88 3.46 8.48
CA SER A 83 13.78 2.77 9.15
C SER A 83 14.23 1.45 9.76
N PRO A 84 14.18 1.26 11.10
CA PRO A 84 14.44 -0.03 11.73
C PRO A 84 13.24 -0.98 11.60
N LEU A 85 12.08 -0.46 11.14
CA LEU A 85 10.81 -1.16 11.06
C LEU A 85 10.45 -1.52 9.62
N LEU A 86 9.45 -2.39 9.47
CA LEU A 86 8.81 -2.64 8.19
C LEU A 86 8.28 -1.35 7.59
N ILE A 87 8.63 -1.08 6.33
CA ILE A 87 8.07 0.04 5.57
C ILE A 87 6.90 -0.49 4.75
N MET A 88 5.69 0.04 5.00
CA MET A 88 4.50 -0.25 4.21
C MET A 88 4.25 0.90 3.24
N THR A 89 4.24 0.61 1.94
CA THR A 89 4.13 1.64 0.90
C THR A 89 2.76 1.65 0.22
N HIS A 90 2.27 2.84 -0.10
CA HIS A 90 1.30 3.09 -1.16
C HIS A 90 2.08 3.54 -2.39
N CYS A 91 1.97 2.81 -3.50
CA CYS A 91 2.82 2.98 -4.68
C CYS A 91 2.00 3.45 -5.89
N GLU A 92 2.13 4.72 -6.23
CA GLU A 92 1.67 5.31 -7.48
C GLU A 92 2.59 6.48 -7.87
N ASP A 93 2.97 6.55 -9.12
CA ASP A 93 3.81 7.64 -9.62
C ASP A 93 2.95 8.90 -9.88
N SER A 94 3.14 9.92 -9.04
CA SER A 94 2.39 11.18 -9.12
C SER A 94 2.67 11.96 -10.40
N SER A 95 3.84 11.82 -11.00
CA SER A 95 4.20 12.50 -12.24
C SER A 95 3.44 11.93 -13.42
N ILE A 96 3.34 10.61 -13.52
CA ILE A 96 2.55 9.92 -14.54
C ILE A 96 1.06 10.25 -14.38
N ILE A 97 0.54 10.20 -13.14
CA ILE A 97 -0.87 10.54 -12.86
C ILE A 97 -1.17 11.97 -13.27
N SER A 98 -0.30 12.92 -12.92
CA SER A 98 -0.48 14.33 -13.24
C SER A 98 -0.46 14.59 -14.74
N ALA A 99 0.45 13.94 -15.47
CA ALA A 99 0.54 14.04 -16.93
C ALA A 99 -0.72 13.46 -17.60
N ASN A 100 -1.17 12.29 -17.14
CA ASN A 100 -2.39 11.67 -17.63
C ASN A 100 -3.61 12.56 -17.35
N LEU A 101 -3.76 13.04 -16.12
CA LEU A 101 -4.89 13.92 -15.73
C LEU A 101 -4.93 15.18 -16.59
N LYS A 102 -3.77 15.81 -16.84
CA LYS A 102 -3.67 16.97 -17.72
C LYS A 102 -4.19 16.64 -19.12
N SER A 103 -3.71 15.54 -19.71
CA SER A 103 -4.14 15.11 -21.06
C SER A 103 -5.65 14.80 -21.13
N PHE A 104 -6.20 14.18 -20.07
CA PHE A 104 -7.62 13.90 -20.01
C PHE A 104 -8.46 15.17 -19.83
N ARG A 105 -8.01 16.15 -19.05
CA ARG A 105 -8.66 17.45 -18.91
C ARG A 105 -8.66 18.23 -20.24
N GLU A 106 -7.56 18.26 -20.95
CA GLU A 106 -7.47 18.89 -22.27
C GLU A 106 -8.47 18.28 -23.26
N ARG A 107 -8.74 16.97 -23.14
CA ARG A 107 -9.61 16.25 -24.08
C ARG A 107 -11.09 16.23 -23.68
N TYR A 108 -11.39 16.21 -22.39
CA TYR A 108 -12.74 15.95 -21.86
C TYR A 108 -13.25 17.03 -20.92
N GLY A 109 -12.52 18.13 -20.73
CA GLY A 109 -12.86 19.21 -19.79
C GLY A 109 -12.24 19.04 -18.41
N ASP A 110 -12.43 20.04 -17.55
CA ASP A 110 -11.75 20.12 -16.25
C ASP A 110 -12.14 19.03 -15.26
N ASP A 111 -13.29 18.40 -15.44
CA ASP A 111 -13.80 17.29 -14.61
C ASP A 111 -14.09 16.06 -15.48
N PRO A 112 -13.07 15.28 -15.86
CA PRO A 112 -13.23 14.07 -16.65
C PRO A 112 -14.10 13.04 -15.93
N ASP A 113 -15.01 12.41 -16.67
CA ASP A 113 -15.90 11.35 -16.16
C ASP A 113 -15.10 10.25 -15.40
N VAL A 114 -15.67 9.75 -14.32
CA VAL A 114 -15.07 8.72 -13.44
C VAL A 114 -14.65 7.46 -14.18
N LYS A 115 -15.25 7.15 -15.32
CA LYS A 115 -14.84 6.03 -16.19
C LYS A 115 -13.39 6.13 -16.68
N TYR A 116 -12.82 7.34 -16.71
CA TYR A 116 -11.43 7.58 -17.12
C TYR A 116 -10.44 7.46 -15.96
N HIS A 117 -10.92 7.36 -14.72
CA HIS A 117 -10.06 7.24 -13.54
C HIS A 117 -9.01 6.13 -13.67
N PRO A 118 -9.32 4.91 -14.15
CA PRO A 118 -8.32 3.86 -14.33
C PRO A 118 -7.29 4.13 -15.43
N ALA A 119 -7.61 4.98 -16.39
CA ALA A 119 -6.66 5.39 -17.43
C ALA A 119 -5.76 6.54 -16.94
N ILE A 120 -6.28 7.41 -16.07
CA ILE A 120 -5.51 8.48 -15.42
C ILE A 120 -4.53 7.88 -14.40
N ARG A 121 -5.02 7.01 -13.52
CA ARG A 121 -4.21 6.27 -12.52
C ARG A 121 -3.94 4.86 -13.06
N ASN A 122 -3.11 4.78 -14.08
CA ASN A 122 -2.93 3.58 -14.88
C ASN A 122 -1.90 2.60 -14.29
N GLU A 123 -1.81 1.42 -14.92
CA GLU A 123 -0.88 0.36 -14.53
C GLU A 123 0.58 0.85 -14.50
N GLU A 124 0.99 1.72 -15.43
CA GLU A 124 2.35 2.25 -15.48
C GLU A 124 2.69 3.05 -14.22
N ALA A 125 1.77 3.88 -13.73
CA ALA A 125 1.96 4.65 -12.50
C ALA A 125 2.18 3.73 -11.27
N CYS A 126 1.39 2.67 -11.15
CA CYS A 126 1.55 1.68 -10.08
C CYS A 126 2.88 0.93 -10.21
N PHE A 127 3.17 0.42 -11.42
CA PHE A 127 4.37 -0.37 -11.69
C PHE A 127 5.66 0.42 -11.41
N ARG A 128 5.79 1.65 -11.89
CA ARG A 128 7.00 2.47 -11.71
C ARG A 128 7.27 2.80 -10.25
N SER A 129 6.24 3.16 -9.52
CA SER A 129 6.38 3.44 -8.09
C SER A 129 6.74 2.19 -7.29
N THR A 130 6.10 1.05 -7.59
CA THR A 130 6.41 -0.24 -6.95
C THR A 130 7.82 -0.73 -7.29
N GLU A 131 8.25 -0.60 -8.55
CA GLU A 131 9.61 -0.93 -9.00
C GLU A 131 10.66 -0.13 -8.22
N LEU A 132 10.45 1.19 -8.05
CA LEU A 132 11.34 2.04 -7.27
C LEU A 132 11.39 1.61 -5.79
N ALA A 133 10.23 1.33 -5.17
CA ALA A 133 10.17 0.87 -3.79
C ALA A 133 10.93 -0.45 -3.58
N VAL A 134 10.73 -1.42 -4.47
CA VAL A 134 11.41 -2.73 -4.43
C VAL A 134 12.92 -2.56 -4.65
N LYS A 135 13.33 -1.68 -5.58
CA LYS A 135 14.74 -1.35 -5.81
C LYS A 135 15.37 -0.77 -4.55
N LEU A 136 14.76 0.25 -3.94
CA LEU A 136 15.26 0.88 -2.72
C LEU A 136 15.35 -0.11 -1.56
N ALA A 137 14.35 -0.97 -1.37
CA ALA A 137 14.38 -1.99 -0.34
C ALA A 137 15.56 -2.98 -0.51
N ARG A 138 15.85 -3.39 -1.75
CA ARG A 138 16.98 -4.29 -2.06
C ARG A 138 18.33 -3.60 -1.84
N GLU A 139 18.46 -2.33 -2.23
CA GLU A 139 19.70 -1.57 -2.09
C GLU A 139 20.03 -1.23 -0.62
N THR A 140 19.03 -0.97 0.20
CA THR A 140 19.20 -0.58 1.60
C THR A 140 19.10 -1.73 2.60
N GLY A 141 18.58 -2.89 2.17
CA GLY A 141 18.27 -4.01 3.05
C GLY A 141 17.00 -3.79 3.90
N ALA A 142 16.22 -2.75 3.62
CA ALA A 142 14.98 -2.45 4.34
C ALA A 142 13.92 -3.54 4.12
N ARG A 143 13.10 -3.77 5.14
CA ARG A 143 11.90 -4.62 5.03
C ARG A 143 10.77 -3.81 4.40
N LEU A 144 10.23 -4.31 3.29
CA LEU A 144 9.19 -3.65 2.52
C LEU A 144 7.90 -4.50 2.46
N HIS A 145 6.77 -3.85 2.66
CA HIS A 145 5.45 -4.38 2.34
C HIS A 145 4.72 -3.44 1.37
N VAL A 146 4.46 -3.89 0.16
CA VAL A 146 3.68 -3.12 -0.81
C VAL A 146 2.21 -3.38 -0.56
N ALA A 147 1.49 -2.34 -0.14
CA ALA A 147 0.08 -2.41 0.18
C ALA A 147 -0.78 -2.48 -1.10
N HIS A 148 -1.91 -3.20 -1.00
CA HIS A 148 -3.00 -3.20 -1.98
C HIS A 148 -2.54 -3.19 -3.45
N VAL A 149 -1.62 -4.08 -3.82
CA VAL A 149 -1.20 -4.28 -5.22
C VAL A 149 -2.42 -4.48 -6.09
N SER A 150 -2.52 -3.69 -7.14
CA SER A 150 -3.75 -3.58 -7.94
C SER A 150 -3.57 -3.93 -9.40
N THR A 151 -2.34 -4.19 -9.86
CA THR A 151 -2.06 -4.55 -11.25
C THR A 151 -1.33 -5.88 -11.39
N ALA A 152 -1.62 -6.61 -12.46
CA ALA A 152 -0.98 -7.89 -12.73
C ALA A 152 0.52 -7.72 -13.04
N ARG A 153 0.90 -6.61 -13.65
CA ARG A 153 2.29 -6.30 -14.02
C ARG A 153 3.20 -6.18 -12.80
N GLU A 154 2.72 -5.59 -11.71
CA GLU A 154 3.47 -5.46 -10.46
C GLU A 154 3.88 -6.82 -9.88
N LEU A 155 3.13 -7.90 -10.17
CA LEU A 155 3.43 -9.24 -9.67
C LEU A 155 4.79 -9.76 -10.09
N SER A 156 5.32 -9.29 -11.23
CA SER A 156 6.65 -9.63 -11.72
C SER A 156 7.79 -9.13 -10.83
N LEU A 157 7.53 -8.13 -9.99
CA LEU A 157 8.50 -7.54 -9.07
C LEU A 157 8.70 -8.37 -7.80
N PHE A 158 7.77 -9.29 -7.50
CA PHE A 158 7.75 -10.09 -6.28
C PHE A 158 8.17 -11.54 -6.54
N ARG A 159 8.94 -12.10 -5.61
CA ARG A 159 9.33 -13.51 -5.66
C ARG A 159 8.19 -14.40 -5.16
N ARG A 160 8.01 -15.58 -5.77
CA ARG A 160 6.92 -16.53 -5.45
C ARG A 160 7.26 -17.54 -4.35
N ASP A 161 8.49 -17.56 -3.86
CA ASP A 161 8.93 -18.46 -2.78
C ASP A 161 8.15 -18.17 -1.47
N PRO A 162 8.18 -19.08 -0.50
CA PRO A 162 7.50 -18.91 0.79
C PRO A 162 7.89 -17.60 1.49
N LEU A 163 6.95 -17.02 2.26
CA LEU A 163 7.21 -15.79 3.03
C LEU A 163 8.24 -15.99 4.13
N TRP A 164 8.32 -17.19 4.66
CA TRP A 164 9.28 -17.59 5.67
C TRP A 164 10.39 -18.40 5.00
N ASP A 165 11.62 -17.99 5.21
CA ASP A 165 12.80 -18.74 4.80
C ASP A 165 13.24 -19.64 5.95
N GLU A 166 13.01 -20.93 5.81
CA GLU A 166 13.35 -21.94 6.84
C GLU A 166 14.87 -22.05 7.07
N THR A 167 15.67 -21.71 6.06
CA THR A 167 17.13 -21.79 6.14
C THR A 167 17.70 -20.67 7.01
N THR A 168 17.17 -19.47 6.87
CA THR A 168 17.66 -18.29 7.61
C THR A 168 16.83 -17.99 8.85
N GLY A 169 15.67 -18.62 9.02
CA GLY A 169 14.73 -18.34 10.09
C GLY A 169 14.14 -16.93 10.02
N ARG A 170 14.06 -16.32 8.83
CA ARG A 170 13.62 -14.93 8.64
C ARG A 170 12.47 -14.82 7.64
N MET A 171 11.68 -13.76 7.80
CA MET A 171 10.71 -13.38 6.78
C MET A 171 11.40 -12.75 5.58
N LYS A 172 10.79 -12.92 4.39
CA LYS A 172 11.24 -12.21 3.19
C LYS A 172 11.34 -10.72 3.43
N PRO A 173 12.38 -10.08 2.90
CA PRO A 173 12.53 -8.63 3.03
C PRO A 173 11.45 -7.85 2.25
N VAL A 174 10.92 -8.43 1.15
CA VAL A 174 9.89 -7.79 0.32
C VAL A 174 8.64 -8.66 0.27
N THR A 175 7.51 -8.10 0.68
CA THR A 175 6.19 -8.73 0.67
C THR A 175 5.16 -7.80 0.03
N ALA A 176 4.01 -8.33 -0.35
CA ALA A 176 2.91 -7.55 -0.92
C ALA A 176 1.56 -8.14 -0.52
N GLU A 177 0.51 -7.32 -0.59
CA GLU A 177 -0.87 -7.74 -0.36
C GLU A 177 -1.79 -7.26 -1.48
N ALA A 178 -2.93 -7.96 -1.66
CA ALA A 178 -4.04 -7.52 -2.48
C ALA A 178 -5.31 -7.46 -1.62
N CYS A 179 -6.13 -6.42 -1.82
CA CYS A 179 -7.42 -6.31 -1.15
C CYS A 179 -8.46 -7.20 -1.81
N ILE A 180 -9.49 -7.60 -1.05
CA ILE A 180 -10.60 -8.41 -1.56
C ILE A 180 -11.26 -7.75 -2.78
N ALA A 181 -11.45 -6.42 -2.75
CA ALA A 181 -12.00 -5.67 -3.88
C ALA A 181 -11.19 -5.87 -5.17
N HIS A 182 -9.86 -5.93 -5.09
CA HIS A 182 -8.97 -6.16 -6.25
C HIS A 182 -9.08 -7.58 -6.82
N LEU A 183 -9.60 -8.53 -6.06
CA LEU A 183 -9.82 -9.91 -6.51
C LEU A 183 -11.15 -10.10 -7.22
N PHE A 184 -12.16 -9.26 -6.92
CA PHE A 184 -13.53 -9.42 -7.42
C PHE A 184 -13.92 -8.40 -8.48
N TYR A 185 -13.33 -7.20 -8.47
CA TYR A 185 -13.71 -6.12 -9.37
C TYR A 185 -12.65 -5.85 -10.43
N THR A 186 -13.12 -5.55 -11.63
CA THR A 186 -12.29 -5.18 -12.79
C THR A 186 -12.73 -3.81 -13.32
N MET A 187 -11.99 -3.23 -14.28
CA MET A 187 -12.35 -1.96 -14.93
C MET A 187 -13.76 -1.94 -15.51
N ASN A 188 -14.25 -3.08 -15.98
CA ASN A 188 -15.59 -3.17 -16.56
C ASN A 188 -16.70 -2.93 -15.53
N CYS A 189 -16.41 -2.97 -14.24
CA CYS A 189 -17.38 -2.66 -13.18
C CYS A 189 -17.63 -1.15 -13.05
N HIS A 190 -16.73 -0.29 -13.52
CA HIS A 190 -16.89 1.17 -13.48
C HIS A 190 -17.98 1.68 -14.44
N SER A 191 -18.35 0.92 -15.46
CA SER A 191 -19.39 1.30 -16.41
C SER A 191 -20.82 1.03 -15.92
N LYS A 192 -20.99 0.31 -14.82
CA LYS A 192 -22.30 0.02 -14.23
C LYS A 192 -22.42 0.85 -12.96
N ARG A 193 -23.25 1.93 -13.03
CA ARG A 193 -23.65 2.85 -11.98
C ARG A 193 -23.34 2.32 -10.57
N PHE A 194 -22.25 2.82 -9.95
CA PHE A 194 -22.06 2.75 -8.53
C PHE A 194 -22.21 4.14 -7.94
N ASP A 195 -23.03 4.20 -6.91
CA ASP A 195 -23.32 5.39 -6.14
C ASP A 195 -22.08 5.89 -5.38
N HIS A 196 -22.02 7.16 -5.18
CA HIS A 196 -20.98 8.10 -4.79
C HIS A 196 -19.96 7.79 -3.67
N SER A 197 -19.68 6.58 -3.28
CA SER A 197 -18.82 6.37 -2.08
C SER A 197 -17.61 5.48 -2.19
N SER A 198 -17.15 5.13 -3.35
CA SER A 198 -15.95 4.30 -3.43
C SER A 198 -15.40 4.31 -4.85
N PHE A 199 -14.16 4.69 -5.21
CA PHE A 199 -13.13 3.81 -5.03
C PHE A 199 -12.03 3.58 -6.01
N PHE A 200 -10.95 3.25 -5.48
CA PHE A 200 -9.79 2.69 -6.13
C PHE A 200 -10.03 1.23 -6.51
N ILE A 201 -10.16 0.92 -7.78
CA ILE A 201 -10.13 -0.45 -8.26
C ILE A 201 -9.08 -0.55 -9.35
N GLY A 202 -7.96 -1.11 -8.96
CA GLY A 202 -6.91 -1.50 -9.90
C GLY A 202 -7.26 -2.81 -10.60
N HIS A 203 -6.69 -2.99 -11.79
CA HIS A 203 -6.85 -4.20 -12.57
C HIS A 203 -6.08 -5.36 -11.98
N ILE A 204 -6.77 -6.32 -11.41
CA ILE A 204 -6.21 -7.65 -11.23
C ILE A 204 -6.87 -8.56 -12.28
N PHE A 205 -6.13 -8.94 -13.30
CA PHE A 205 -6.52 -10.03 -14.17
C PHE A 205 -6.40 -11.35 -13.42
N TRP A 206 -7.51 -12.03 -13.22
CA TRP A 206 -7.52 -13.42 -12.78
C TRP A 206 -6.98 -14.31 -13.90
N ASN A 207 -5.70 -14.62 -13.86
CA ASN A 207 -5.17 -15.79 -14.55
C ASN A 207 -4.22 -16.52 -13.57
N ARG A 208 -4.77 -17.56 -12.90
CA ARG A 208 -4.05 -18.62 -12.17
C ARG A 208 -2.81 -18.19 -11.34
N CYS A 209 -2.84 -17.05 -10.69
CA CYS A 209 -1.78 -16.66 -9.78
C CYS A 209 -2.16 -16.99 -8.34
N TYR A 210 -1.48 -17.97 -7.77
CA TYR A 210 -1.55 -18.28 -6.34
C TYR A 210 -0.95 -17.13 -5.52
N PHE A 211 -1.76 -16.16 -5.13
CA PHE A 211 -1.40 -15.26 -4.05
C PHE A 211 -1.47 -16.02 -2.73
N ARG A 212 -0.32 -16.32 -2.15
CA ARG A 212 -0.25 -16.65 -0.72
C ARG A 212 -0.11 -15.33 0.07
N CYS A 213 -1.23 -14.66 0.30
CA CYS A 213 -1.31 -13.59 1.26
C CYS A 213 -1.14 -14.14 2.68
N ILE A 214 -0.57 -13.36 3.58
CA ILE A 214 -0.48 -13.70 5.03
C ILE A 214 -1.86 -14.06 5.59
N HIS A 215 -2.95 -13.46 5.07
CA HIS A 215 -4.34 -13.78 5.41
C HIS A 215 -4.82 -15.15 4.90
N CYS A 216 -4.25 -15.74 3.87
CA CYS A 216 -4.65 -17.06 3.39
C CYS A 216 -4.35 -18.21 4.36
N LYS A 217 -3.45 -18.06 5.33
CA LYS A 217 -3.31 -19.03 6.42
C LYS A 217 -4.53 -19.07 7.35
N ILE A 218 -5.25 -17.97 7.48
CA ILE A 218 -6.47 -17.89 8.29
C ILE A 218 -7.65 -18.47 7.52
N LEU A 219 -7.74 -18.25 6.21
CA LEU A 219 -8.84 -18.77 5.37
C LEU A 219 -8.74 -20.28 5.07
N ARG A 220 -7.59 -20.93 5.26
CA ARG A 220 -7.49 -22.40 5.14
C ARG A 220 -8.27 -23.17 6.21
N ARG A 221 -8.75 -22.51 7.27
CA ARG A 221 -9.66 -23.12 8.27
C ARG A 221 -11.14 -22.90 7.97
N CYS A 222 -11.49 -22.05 7.02
CA CYS A 222 -12.86 -21.95 6.53
C CYS A 222 -12.99 -22.81 5.28
N SER A 223 -13.69 -23.93 5.41
CA SER A 223 -14.05 -24.86 4.32
C SER A 223 -15.11 -24.23 3.42
N CYS A 224 -14.79 -23.13 2.73
CA CYS A 224 -15.59 -22.65 1.64
C CYS A 224 -15.14 -23.35 0.35
N ARG A 225 -15.80 -24.47 0.04
CA ARG A 225 -15.88 -24.99 -1.34
C ARG A 225 -16.63 -23.95 -2.17
N LEU A 226 -15.90 -23.04 -2.81
CA LEU A 226 -16.45 -22.30 -3.94
C LEU A 226 -16.61 -23.29 -5.10
N LYS A 227 -17.83 -23.81 -5.25
CA LYS A 227 -18.23 -24.50 -6.47
C LYS A 227 -18.08 -23.51 -7.63
N SER A 228 -17.24 -23.89 -8.58
CA SER A 228 -17.18 -23.28 -9.90
C SER A 228 -18.52 -23.47 -10.60
N HIS A 229 -19.36 -22.49 -10.57
CA HIS A 229 -20.43 -22.32 -11.55
C HIS A 229 -20.61 -20.82 -11.77
N TYR A 230 -20.57 -20.52 -13.06
CA TYR A 230 -20.96 -19.31 -13.81
C TYR A 230 -19.81 -18.63 -14.55
N PHE A 231 -19.79 -19.01 -15.85
CA PHE A 231 -19.49 -18.34 -17.12
C PHE A 231 -18.13 -17.72 -17.32
#